data_404f0320af6fcf3b39d9c70aa223ae4f
#
_entry.id   404f0320af6fcf3b39d9c70aa223ae4f
#
_cell.length_a   1.000
_cell.length_b   1.000
_cell.length_c   1.000
_cell.angle_alpha   90.00
_cell.angle_beta   90.00
_cell.angle_gamma   90.00
#
_symmetry.space_group_name_H-M   'P 1'
#
loop_
_entity.id
_entity.type
_entity.pdbx_description
1 polymer ?
#
loop_
_entity_poly.entity_id
_entity_poly.type
_entity_poly.pdbx_seq_one_letter_code
_entity_poly.pdbx_strand_id
1 'polypeptide(L)'
;MGTVSPELMARRGIIGALVGAVTLMLGGCNPFTNSASYRYRMTVEGTVEGSAVYEVLAEHTRTVILADEKPGGSMLRGEALVLRTASGPLFLLLKNKESTEGLFSAVTHALTPDIPAGGHDNFWKAVNRLGGWTANAKADLPREDWPLIVRFRDLNDPKSVEKVNPGAVGLKRIVVETTSDHVTTGIEERLGWLSSQQGSFVRRLSVPDPTNPPIAAILNKYDFSTEIGN
;
A
#
# COMPACT_ATOMS: atom_id res chain seq x y z
N MET A 1 11.99 77.38 -30.16
CA MET A 1 13.15 76.69 -29.60
C MET A 1 12.87 76.49 -28.12
N GLY A 2 12.43 75.33 -27.72
CA GLY A 2 12.15 74.97 -26.32
C GLY A 2 12.52 73.50 -26.13
N THR A 3 13.62 73.31 -25.44
CA THR A 3 14.19 72.00 -25.12
C THR A 3 13.33 71.35 -24.01
N VAL A 4 12.78 70.17 -24.29
CA VAL A 4 12.09 69.32 -23.33
C VAL A 4 13.11 68.42 -22.67
N SER A 5 13.23 68.48 -21.33
CA SER A 5 14.14 67.68 -20.50
C SER A 5 13.66 66.21 -20.39
N PRO A 6 14.57 65.22 -20.41
CA PRO A 6 14.25 63.79 -20.42
C PRO A 6 14.24 63.16 -19.01
N GLU A 7 13.49 63.67 -18.06
CA GLU A 7 13.49 63.13 -16.67
C GLU A 7 12.18 62.53 -16.21
N LEU A 8 11.20 62.30 -17.08
CA LEU A 8 9.87 61.83 -16.63
C LEU A 8 9.53 60.41 -17.09
N MET A 9 10.47 59.59 -17.56
CA MET A 9 10.20 58.22 -18.04
C MET A 9 10.78 57.08 -17.20
N ALA A 10 11.39 57.38 -16.03
CA ALA A 10 12.09 56.37 -15.24
C ALA A 10 11.37 55.88 -13.98
N ARG A 11 10.08 56.25 -13.76
CA ARG A 11 9.37 55.85 -12.51
C ARG A 11 8.13 54.95 -12.68
N ARG A 12 7.88 54.41 -13.87
CA ARG A 12 6.71 53.49 -14.09
C ARG A 12 7.06 52.04 -14.30
N GLY A 13 8.31 51.61 -14.19
CA GLY A 13 8.74 50.25 -14.49
C GLY A 13 9.02 49.32 -13.31
N ILE A 14 8.98 49.79 -12.06
CA ILE A 14 9.47 49.00 -10.91
C ILE A 14 8.32 48.42 -10.03
N ILE A 15 7.08 48.87 -10.19
CA ILE A 15 5.95 48.37 -9.35
C ILE A 15 5.29 47.12 -9.95
N GLY A 16 5.53 46.81 -11.23
CA GLY A 16 4.92 45.64 -11.88
C GLY A 16 5.64 44.30 -11.66
N ALA A 17 6.90 44.32 -11.20
CA ALA A 17 7.73 43.12 -11.09
C ALA A 17 7.65 42.41 -9.71
N LEU A 18 7.12 43.08 -8.69
CA LEU A 18 7.03 42.54 -7.31
C LEU A 18 5.71 41.80 -7.00
N VAL A 19 4.67 41.97 -7.80
CA VAL A 19 3.38 41.27 -7.62
C VAL A 19 3.37 39.90 -8.32
N GLY A 20 4.24 39.70 -9.32
CA GLY A 20 4.31 38.42 -10.05
C GLY A 20 5.07 37.30 -9.34
N ALA A 21 5.92 37.61 -8.35
CA ALA A 21 6.76 36.61 -7.66
C ALA A 21 6.11 35.95 -6.45
N VAL A 22 5.01 36.48 -5.94
CA VAL A 22 4.31 35.92 -4.76
C VAL A 22 3.26 34.87 -5.15
N THR A 23 2.80 34.87 -6.40
CA THR A 23 1.75 33.97 -6.86
C THR A 23 2.26 32.60 -7.32
N LEU A 24 3.57 32.41 -7.47
CA LEU A 24 4.19 31.12 -7.88
C LEU A 24 4.61 30.21 -6.70
N MET A 25 4.46 30.70 -5.47
CA MET A 25 4.77 29.90 -4.25
C MET A 25 3.56 29.23 -3.60
N LEU A 26 2.35 29.36 -4.18
CA LEU A 26 1.13 28.73 -3.66
C LEU A 26 0.74 27.45 -4.42
N GLY A 27 1.57 26.98 -5.33
CA GLY A 27 1.35 25.75 -6.08
C GLY A 27 2.04 24.56 -5.41
N GLY A 28 1.39 23.89 -4.48
CA GLY A 28 1.53 22.46 -4.40
C GLY A 28 2.58 21.83 -3.49
N CYS A 29 2.98 22.45 -2.37
CA CYS A 29 3.50 21.66 -1.24
C CYS A 29 2.67 22.05 -0.02
N ASN A 30 1.83 21.15 0.45
CA ASN A 30 1.22 21.33 1.77
C ASN A 30 2.36 21.19 2.81
N PRO A 31 2.87 22.27 3.41
CA PRO A 31 4.08 22.23 4.23
C PRO A 31 3.89 21.46 5.54
N PHE A 32 2.70 20.89 5.75
CA PHE A 32 2.30 20.24 7.00
C PHE A 32 2.04 18.73 6.85
N THR A 33 2.17 18.17 5.64
CA THR A 33 2.06 16.73 5.43
C THR A 33 3.44 16.15 5.13
N ASN A 34 3.92 15.29 6.01
CA ASN A 34 5.11 14.48 5.78
C ASN A 34 4.67 13.09 5.31
N SER A 35 5.32 12.59 4.26
CA SER A 35 5.12 11.22 3.80
C SER A 35 6.40 10.42 3.97
N ALA A 36 6.27 9.16 4.33
CA ALA A 36 7.36 8.20 4.38
C ALA A 36 6.89 6.90 3.73
N SER A 37 7.81 6.19 3.08
CA SER A 37 7.53 4.86 2.55
C SER A 37 8.74 3.95 2.68
N TYR A 38 8.49 2.65 2.67
CA TYR A 38 9.52 1.64 2.55
C TYR A 38 9.01 0.48 1.70
N ARG A 39 9.94 -0.26 1.09
CA ARG A 39 9.62 -1.49 0.37
C ARG A 39 10.13 -2.68 1.14
N TYR A 40 9.34 -3.75 1.07
CA TYR A 40 9.75 -5.04 1.62
C TYR A 40 9.47 -6.16 0.63
N ARG A 41 10.34 -7.17 0.66
CA ARG A 41 10.12 -8.45 0.00
C ARG A 41 9.51 -9.41 1.01
N MET A 42 8.42 -10.05 0.61
CA MET A 42 7.87 -11.21 1.31
C MET A 42 8.29 -12.46 0.56
N THR A 43 8.96 -13.37 1.24
CA THR A 43 9.40 -14.66 0.71
C THR A 43 8.70 -15.80 1.45
N VAL A 44 8.10 -16.69 0.70
CA VAL A 44 7.47 -17.91 1.20
C VAL A 44 8.44 -19.07 1.05
N GLU A 45 8.60 -19.83 2.11
CA GLU A 45 9.48 -21.01 2.17
C GLU A 45 8.68 -22.26 2.56
N GLY A 46 8.97 -23.39 1.89
CA GLY A 46 8.33 -24.67 2.17
C GLY A 46 8.34 -25.61 0.98
N THR A 47 7.31 -26.40 0.80
CA THR A 47 7.10 -27.24 -0.40
C THR A 47 6.75 -26.37 -1.63
N VAL A 48 6.17 -25.20 -1.39
CA VAL A 48 5.91 -24.16 -2.38
C VAL A 48 6.72 -22.94 -2.01
N GLU A 49 7.32 -22.30 -3.01
CA GLU A 49 8.21 -21.17 -2.82
C GLU A 49 7.82 -20.03 -3.76
N GLY A 50 8.12 -18.80 -3.36
CA GLY A 50 7.92 -17.60 -4.15
C GLY A 50 8.16 -16.35 -3.35
N SER A 51 8.28 -15.23 -4.05
CA SER A 51 8.44 -13.93 -3.42
C SER A 51 7.75 -12.83 -4.20
N ALA A 52 7.36 -11.76 -3.50
CA ALA A 52 6.85 -10.54 -4.08
C ALA A 52 7.33 -9.33 -3.28
N VAL A 53 7.37 -8.18 -3.93
CA VAL A 53 7.79 -6.90 -3.34
C VAL A 53 6.58 -5.98 -3.22
N TYR A 54 6.49 -5.34 -2.08
CA TYR A 54 5.41 -4.43 -1.70
C TYR A 54 5.99 -3.08 -1.23
N GLU A 55 5.19 -2.04 -1.29
CA GLU A 55 5.53 -0.74 -0.71
C GLU A 55 4.46 -0.32 0.31
N VAL A 56 4.91 0.08 1.48
CA VAL A 56 4.06 0.68 2.53
C VAL A 56 4.32 2.17 2.55
N LEU A 57 3.23 2.94 2.46
CA LEU A 57 3.24 4.39 2.59
C LEU A 57 2.54 4.79 3.88
N ALA A 58 3.05 5.80 4.54
CA ALA A 58 2.40 6.45 5.66
C ALA A 58 2.48 7.97 5.50
N GLU A 59 1.42 8.66 5.88
CA GLU A 59 1.34 10.10 5.88
C GLU A 59 1.12 10.60 7.32
N HIS A 60 1.81 11.64 7.69
CA HIS A 60 1.66 12.33 8.96
C HIS A 60 1.34 13.79 8.70
N THR A 61 0.14 14.23 9.09
CA THR A 61 -0.30 15.60 8.91
C THR A 61 -0.24 16.36 10.24
N ARG A 62 0.58 17.41 10.31
CA ARG A 62 0.59 18.36 11.43
C ARG A 62 -0.29 19.56 11.10
N THR A 63 -1.33 19.78 11.88
CA THR A 63 -2.16 20.98 11.78
C THR A 63 -1.66 22.01 12.80
N VAL A 64 -1.08 23.11 12.30
CA VAL A 64 -0.43 24.14 13.18
C VAL A 64 -1.43 25.05 13.89
N ILE A 65 -2.68 25.12 13.44
CA ILE A 65 -3.64 26.15 13.88
C ILE A 65 -4.47 25.72 15.09
N LEU A 66 -4.64 24.43 15.36
CA LEU A 66 -5.51 23.96 16.45
C LEU A 66 -4.90 22.83 17.30
N ALA A 67 -3.61 22.55 17.21
CA ALA A 67 -2.95 21.41 17.88
C ALA A 67 -3.64 20.04 17.66
N ASP A 68 -4.44 19.93 16.60
CA ASP A 68 -5.17 18.74 16.26
C ASP A 68 -4.34 17.97 15.22
N GLU A 69 -3.59 16.97 15.68
CA GLU A 69 -2.88 16.04 14.80
C GLU A 69 -3.92 15.13 14.18
N LYS A 70 -4.25 15.37 12.91
CA LYS A 70 -5.05 14.40 12.18
C LYS A 70 -4.15 13.24 11.77
N PRO A 71 -4.51 12.01 12.14
CA PRO A 71 -3.79 10.85 11.62
C PRO A 71 -3.83 10.88 10.09
N GLY A 72 -2.66 10.81 9.47
CA GLY A 72 -2.54 10.66 8.03
C GLY A 72 -2.98 9.28 7.59
N GLY A 73 -3.19 9.09 6.30
CA GLY A 73 -3.48 7.79 5.72
C GLY A 73 -2.28 6.86 5.74
N SER A 74 -2.56 5.57 5.72
CA SER A 74 -1.56 4.55 5.39
C SER A 74 -2.07 3.69 4.24
N MET A 75 -1.16 3.24 3.37
CA MET A 75 -1.51 2.50 2.17
C MET A 75 -0.46 1.43 1.88
N LEU A 76 -0.94 0.26 1.42
CA LEU A 76 -0.10 -0.78 0.84
C LEU A 76 -0.19 -0.70 -0.68
N ARG A 77 0.96 -0.78 -1.36
CA ARG A 77 1.06 -0.93 -2.81
C ARG A 77 1.65 -2.29 -3.16
N GLY A 78 1.08 -2.92 -4.17
CA GLY A 78 1.54 -4.20 -4.69
C GLY A 78 0.41 -5.13 -5.09
N GLU A 79 0.79 -6.38 -5.36
CA GLU A 79 -0.11 -7.42 -5.83
C GLU A 79 0.06 -8.71 -5.04
N ALA A 80 -1.01 -9.51 -4.98
CA ALA A 80 -0.98 -10.80 -4.30
C ALA A 80 0.14 -11.69 -4.83
N LEU A 81 0.92 -12.27 -3.92
CA LEU A 81 1.97 -13.21 -4.30
C LEU A 81 1.37 -14.48 -4.90
N VAL A 82 1.80 -14.83 -6.09
CA VAL A 82 1.34 -16.03 -6.81
C VAL A 82 2.35 -17.15 -6.65
N LEU A 83 1.95 -18.23 -5.97
CA LEU A 83 2.73 -19.45 -5.85
C LEU A 83 2.25 -20.49 -6.87
N ARG A 84 3.18 -21.12 -7.56
CA ARG A 84 2.88 -22.19 -8.50
C ARG A 84 2.86 -23.52 -7.78
N THR A 85 1.77 -24.29 -7.94
CA THR A 85 1.68 -25.66 -7.41
C THR A 85 1.24 -26.62 -8.50
N ALA A 86 1.40 -27.90 -8.27
CA ALA A 86 0.92 -28.94 -9.20
C ALA A 86 -0.61 -28.93 -9.39
N SER A 87 -1.35 -28.43 -8.38
CA SER A 87 -2.82 -28.30 -8.42
C SER A 87 -3.31 -26.93 -8.87
N GLY A 88 -2.45 -26.09 -9.43
CA GLY A 88 -2.76 -24.73 -9.88
C GLY A 88 -2.16 -23.64 -8.98
N PRO A 89 -2.34 -22.37 -9.36
CA PRO A 89 -1.77 -21.26 -8.62
C PRO A 89 -2.49 -21.03 -7.29
N LEU A 90 -1.72 -20.67 -6.27
CA LEU A 90 -2.19 -20.11 -5.01
C LEU A 90 -1.90 -18.62 -4.97
N PHE A 91 -2.79 -17.87 -4.33
CA PHE A 91 -2.66 -16.42 -4.19
C PHE A 91 -2.59 -16.08 -2.70
N LEU A 92 -1.49 -15.48 -2.28
CA LEU A 92 -1.38 -14.85 -0.96
C LEU A 92 -1.85 -13.42 -1.09
N LEU A 93 -2.96 -13.12 -0.47
CA LEU A 93 -3.68 -11.85 -0.63
C LEU A 93 -2.96 -10.69 0.08
N LEU A 94 -3.31 -9.47 -0.29
CA LEU A 94 -2.85 -8.23 0.35
C LEU A 94 -3.48 -7.99 1.73
N LYS A 95 -4.12 -9.01 2.31
CA LYS A 95 -4.76 -8.96 3.63
C LYS A 95 -4.48 -10.22 4.42
N ASN A 96 -4.46 -10.10 5.73
CA ASN A 96 -4.51 -11.24 6.65
C ASN A 96 -5.97 -11.56 7.05
N LYS A 97 -6.16 -12.30 8.14
CA LYS A 97 -7.50 -12.62 8.67
C LYS A 97 -8.30 -11.38 9.11
N GLU A 98 -7.62 -10.28 9.41
CA GLU A 98 -8.24 -9.05 9.90
C GLU A 98 -8.52 -8.08 8.74
N SER A 99 -7.47 -7.60 8.08
CA SER A 99 -7.58 -6.59 7.02
C SER A 99 -6.27 -6.46 6.23
N THR A 100 -6.28 -5.61 5.21
CA THR A 100 -5.05 -5.17 4.53
C THR A 100 -4.17 -4.38 5.48
N GLU A 101 -4.76 -3.47 6.27
CA GLU A 101 -4.05 -2.71 7.29
C GLU A 101 -3.43 -3.62 8.34
N GLY A 102 -4.14 -4.66 8.78
CA GLY A 102 -3.62 -5.67 9.71
C GLY A 102 -2.38 -6.38 9.16
N LEU A 103 -2.35 -6.69 7.86
CA LEU A 103 -1.17 -7.33 7.25
C LEU A 103 0.05 -6.40 7.25
N PHE A 104 -0.05 -5.19 6.67
CA PHE A 104 1.14 -4.34 6.56
C PHE A 104 1.59 -3.77 7.92
N SER A 105 0.68 -3.59 8.88
CA SER A 105 1.01 -3.24 10.26
C SER A 105 1.81 -4.36 10.94
N ALA A 106 1.39 -5.61 10.78
CA ALA A 106 2.11 -6.77 11.31
C ALA A 106 3.51 -6.91 10.69
N VAL A 107 3.63 -6.74 9.37
CA VAL A 107 4.92 -6.74 8.66
C VAL A 107 5.82 -5.62 9.18
N THR A 108 5.28 -4.40 9.31
CA THR A 108 6.03 -3.24 9.82
C THR A 108 6.53 -3.50 11.24
N HIS A 109 5.68 -4.05 12.11
CA HIS A 109 6.05 -4.37 13.49
C HIS A 109 7.09 -5.51 13.54
N ALA A 110 6.94 -6.55 12.74
CA ALA A 110 7.95 -7.63 12.65
C ALA A 110 9.34 -7.10 12.28
N LEU A 111 9.40 -6.12 11.36
CA LEU A 111 10.64 -5.45 10.94
C LEU A 111 11.17 -4.41 11.96
N THR A 112 10.36 -3.99 12.92
CA THR A 112 10.70 -2.98 13.94
C THR A 112 10.22 -3.38 15.34
N PRO A 113 10.66 -4.53 15.88
CA PRO A 113 10.11 -5.11 17.10
C PRO A 113 10.35 -4.27 18.37
N ASP A 114 11.28 -3.33 18.33
CA ASP A 114 11.58 -2.38 19.40
C ASP A 114 10.64 -1.15 19.41
N ILE A 115 9.82 -0.95 18.37
CA ILE A 115 8.78 0.07 18.34
C ILE A 115 7.46 -0.59 18.76
N PRO A 116 6.77 -0.08 19.78
CA PRO A 116 5.50 -0.67 20.22
C PRO A 116 4.48 -0.76 19.09
N ALA A 117 3.77 -1.88 19.00
CA ALA A 117 2.69 -2.06 18.03
C ALA A 117 1.52 -1.13 18.35
N GLY A 118 0.83 -0.69 17.30
CA GLY A 118 -0.38 0.14 17.40
C GLY A 118 -0.11 1.63 17.57
N GLY A 119 -1.15 2.39 17.27
CA GLY A 119 -1.10 3.85 17.24
C GLY A 119 -0.42 4.42 16.00
N HIS A 120 -0.98 5.51 15.50
CA HIS A 120 -0.49 6.17 14.28
C HIS A 120 0.97 6.63 14.39
N ASP A 121 1.36 7.20 15.53
CA ASP A 121 2.71 7.73 15.74
C ASP A 121 3.78 6.66 15.75
N ASN A 122 3.50 5.51 16.37
CA ASN A 122 4.43 4.39 16.36
C ASN A 122 4.56 3.79 14.96
N PHE A 123 3.45 3.64 14.25
CA PHE A 123 3.45 3.19 12.87
C PHE A 123 4.24 4.14 11.96
N TRP A 124 4.00 5.46 12.08
CA TRP A 124 4.77 6.48 11.36
C TRP A 124 6.27 6.39 11.65
N LYS A 125 6.67 6.30 12.94
CA LYS A 125 8.08 6.14 13.34
C LYS A 125 8.71 4.91 12.70
N ALA A 126 7.98 3.80 12.68
CA ALA A 126 8.45 2.55 12.10
C ALA A 126 8.64 2.67 10.58
N VAL A 127 7.64 3.17 9.85
CA VAL A 127 7.71 3.39 8.40
C VAL A 127 8.84 4.35 8.05
N ASN A 128 8.97 5.47 8.75
CA ASN A 128 10.03 6.45 8.52
C ASN A 128 11.43 5.86 8.76
N ARG A 129 11.60 5.00 9.78
CA ARG A 129 12.86 4.30 10.03
C ARG A 129 13.19 3.29 8.93
N LEU A 130 12.21 2.50 8.49
CA LEU A 130 12.37 1.50 7.44
C LEU A 130 12.59 2.12 6.06
N GLY A 131 12.09 3.34 5.82
CA GLY A 131 12.33 4.13 4.60
C GLY A 131 13.73 4.76 4.54
N GLY A 132 14.51 4.70 5.61
CA GLY A 132 15.88 5.19 5.63
C GLY A 132 16.78 4.36 4.68
N TRP A 133 17.67 5.02 3.96
CA TRP A 133 18.54 4.41 2.94
C TRP A 133 19.50 3.33 3.49
N THR A 134 19.73 3.30 4.80
CA THR A 134 20.55 2.28 5.48
C THR A 134 19.70 1.18 6.11
N ALA A 135 18.38 1.20 5.94
CA ALA A 135 17.51 0.23 6.55
C ALA A 135 17.78 -1.17 5.96
N ASN A 136 18.17 -2.09 6.83
CA ASN A 136 18.39 -3.50 6.50
C ASN A 136 17.74 -4.34 7.60
N ALA A 137 16.43 -4.52 7.50
CA ALA A 137 15.64 -5.27 8.45
C ALA A 137 15.14 -6.56 7.82
N LYS A 138 15.16 -7.64 8.59
CA LYS A 138 14.67 -8.95 8.19
C LYS A 138 14.04 -9.65 9.38
N ALA A 139 12.89 -10.28 9.18
CA ALA A 139 12.16 -10.98 10.22
C ALA A 139 11.32 -12.14 9.67
N ASP A 140 10.95 -13.06 10.55
CA ASP A 140 9.90 -14.02 10.30
C ASP A 140 8.55 -13.39 10.61
N LEU A 141 7.60 -13.55 9.69
CA LEU A 141 6.23 -13.13 9.96
C LEU A 141 5.52 -14.19 10.81
N PRO A 142 4.98 -13.85 11.99
CA PRO A 142 4.22 -14.78 12.82
C PRO A 142 3.06 -15.42 12.07
N ARG A 143 2.75 -16.68 12.37
CA ARG A 143 1.70 -17.44 11.63
C ARG A 143 0.32 -16.83 11.73
N GLU A 144 0.00 -16.20 12.83
CA GLU A 144 -1.25 -15.47 13.07
C GLU A 144 -1.44 -14.28 12.13
N ASP A 145 -0.34 -13.71 11.64
CA ASP A 145 -0.29 -12.54 10.77
C ASP A 145 -0.14 -12.88 9.29
N TRP A 146 -0.04 -14.16 8.96
CA TRP A 146 0.12 -14.58 7.57
C TRP A 146 -1.03 -14.09 6.67
N PRO A 147 -0.72 -13.74 5.41
CA PRO A 147 -1.74 -13.41 4.43
C PRO A 147 -2.78 -14.52 4.29
N LEU A 148 -4.01 -14.15 3.96
CA LEU A 148 -4.99 -15.13 3.52
C LEU A 148 -4.51 -15.78 2.23
N ILE A 149 -4.60 -17.11 2.18
CA ILE A 149 -4.26 -17.89 0.99
C ILE A 149 -5.53 -18.39 0.36
N VAL A 150 -5.66 -18.14 -0.95
CA VAL A 150 -6.78 -18.62 -1.74
C VAL A 150 -6.31 -19.30 -3.02
N ARG A 151 -7.20 -20.10 -3.59
CA ARG A 151 -7.12 -20.63 -4.96
C ARG A 151 -8.46 -20.44 -5.66
N PHE A 152 -8.43 -20.50 -6.97
CA PHE A 152 -9.65 -20.59 -7.79
C PHE A 152 -9.75 -21.99 -8.36
N ARG A 153 -10.95 -22.59 -8.34
CA ARG A 153 -11.23 -23.84 -9.08
C ARG A 153 -11.21 -23.59 -10.59
N ASP A 154 -11.70 -22.40 -10.99
CA ASP A 154 -11.62 -21.88 -12.34
C ASP A 154 -11.06 -20.44 -12.26
N LEU A 155 -9.92 -20.19 -12.90
CA LEU A 155 -9.27 -18.87 -12.91
C LEU A 155 -10.10 -17.79 -13.63
N ASN A 156 -11.07 -18.19 -14.46
CA ASN A 156 -11.96 -17.27 -15.15
C ASN A 156 -13.25 -16.96 -14.36
N ASP A 157 -13.52 -17.69 -13.26
CA ASP A 157 -14.68 -17.45 -12.40
C ASP A 157 -14.25 -16.97 -11.01
N PRO A 158 -14.37 -15.67 -10.69
CA PRO A 158 -14.06 -15.14 -9.36
C PRO A 158 -14.86 -15.77 -8.23
N LYS A 159 -16.06 -16.31 -8.51
CA LYS A 159 -16.90 -16.96 -7.50
C LYS A 159 -16.39 -18.34 -7.10
N SER A 160 -15.49 -18.93 -7.89
CA SER A 160 -14.89 -20.23 -7.64
C SER A 160 -13.78 -20.20 -6.59
N VAL A 161 -13.51 -19.03 -5.98
CA VAL A 161 -12.46 -18.81 -4.99
C VAL A 161 -12.69 -19.64 -3.73
N GLU A 162 -11.64 -20.29 -3.24
CA GLU A 162 -11.63 -21.12 -2.03
C GLU A 162 -10.48 -20.70 -1.12
N LYS A 163 -10.72 -20.67 0.20
CA LYS A 163 -9.67 -20.47 1.19
C LYS A 163 -8.81 -21.74 1.30
N VAL A 164 -7.50 -21.55 1.37
CA VAL A 164 -6.52 -22.63 1.49
C VAL A 164 -5.86 -22.59 2.87
N ASN A 165 -5.73 -23.74 3.51
CA ASN A 165 -4.96 -23.86 4.75
C ASN A 165 -3.47 -23.88 4.41
N PRO A 166 -2.64 -22.98 4.97
CA PRO A 166 -1.20 -22.93 4.71
C PRO A 166 -0.49 -24.28 4.93
N GLY A 167 -0.85 -25.02 5.99
CA GLY A 167 -0.28 -26.30 6.30
C GLY A 167 -0.56 -27.39 5.27
N ALA A 168 -1.76 -27.35 4.65
CA ALA A 168 -2.16 -28.33 3.63
C ALA A 168 -1.35 -28.19 2.32
N VAL A 169 -0.77 -27.04 2.08
CA VAL A 169 0.07 -26.77 0.89
C VAL A 169 1.58 -26.75 1.21
N GLY A 170 1.95 -27.18 2.41
CA GLY A 170 3.34 -27.32 2.82
C GLY A 170 4.08 -25.98 3.03
N LEU A 171 3.36 -24.89 3.31
CA LEU A 171 3.92 -23.61 3.66
C LEU A 171 4.50 -23.69 5.07
N LYS A 172 5.78 -23.40 5.22
CA LYS A 172 6.51 -23.56 6.49
C LYS A 172 6.82 -22.24 7.16
N ARG A 173 7.19 -21.22 6.36
CA ARG A 173 7.71 -19.96 6.85
C ARG A 173 7.40 -18.84 5.86
N ILE A 174 7.17 -17.66 6.37
CA ILE A 174 7.15 -16.41 5.60
C ILE A 174 8.20 -15.47 6.19
N VAL A 175 9.13 -15.06 5.36
CA VAL A 175 10.18 -14.10 5.71
C VAL A 175 9.85 -12.77 5.06
N VAL A 176 10.03 -11.68 5.80
CA VAL A 176 9.92 -10.33 5.31
C VAL A 176 11.25 -9.61 5.48
N GLU A 177 11.67 -8.85 4.47
CA GLU A 177 12.92 -8.08 4.50
C GLU A 177 12.79 -6.78 3.72
N THR A 178 13.44 -5.72 4.18
CA THR A 178 13.50 -4.45 3.43
C THR A 178 14.27 -4.64 2.13
N THR A 179 13.83 -3.96 1.06
CA THR A 179 14.46 -4.04 -0.27
C THR A 179 14.33 -2.72 -1.04
N SER A 180 15.22 -2.50 -1.99
CA SER A 180 15.13 -1.42 -2.97
C SER A 180 14.48 -1.85 -4.29
N ASP A 181 14.09 -3.11 -4.44
CA ASP A 181 13.51 -3.62 -5.67
C ASP A 181 12.17 -2.97 -5.98
N HIS A 182 11.78 -3.07 -7.25
CA HIS A 182 10.49 -2.58 -7.69
C HIS A 182 9.34 -3.44 -7.14
N VAL A 183 8.22 -2.78 -6.87
CA VAL A 183 6.96 -3.44 -6.48
C VAL A 183 6.57 -4.46 -7.54
N THR A 184 6.15 -5.65 -7.09
CA THR A 184 5.72 -6.71 -8.00
C THR A 184 4.36 -6.38 -8.60
N THR A 185 4.24 -6.55 -9.92
CA THR A 185 3.03 -6.33 -10.71
C THR A 185 2.81 -7.49 -11.70
N GLY A 186 1.64 -7.54 -12.37
CA GLY A 186 1.33 -8.52 -13.43
C GLY A 186 0.29 -9.58 -13.06
N ILE A 187 -0.43 -9.42 -11.95
CA ILE A 187 -1.48 -10.37 -11.55
C ILE A 187 -2.65 -10.39 -12.56
N GLU A 188 -2.89 -9.29 -13.27
CA GLU A 188 -3.95 -9.19 -14.28
C GLU A 188 -3.70 -10.12 -15.48
N GLU A 189 -2.45 -10.47 -15.78
CA GLU A 189 -2.12 -11.48 -16.80
C GLU A 189 -2.70 -12.86 -16.45
N ARG A 190 -2.95 -13.12 -15.18
CA ARG A 190 -3.50 -14.39 -14.66
C ARG A 190 -4.98 -14.32 -14.35
N LEU A 191 -5.43 -13.16 -13.87
CA LEU A 191 -6.80 -12.89 -13.48
C LEU A 191 -7.33 -11.73 -14.33
N GLY A 192 -7.52 -11.97 -15.64
CA GLY A 192 -7.88 -10.95 -16.62
C GLY A 192 -9.22 -10.25 -16.35
N TRP A 193 -10.06 -10.82 -15.47
CA TRP A 193 -11.31 -10.22 -15.03
C TRP A 193 -11.11 -9.21 -13.87
N LEU A 194 -9.92 -9.16 -13.26
CA LEU A 194 -9.69 -8.44 -12.01
C LEU A 194 -9.97 -6.94 -12.13
N SER A 195 -9.51 -6.31 -13.21
CA SER A 195 -9.73 -4.88 -13.49
C SER A 195 -11.22 -4.52 -13.67
N SER A 196 -11.99 -5.42 -14.26
CA SER A 196 -13.42 -5.21 -14.48
C SER A 196 -14.31 -5.52 -13.26
N GLN A 197 -13.75 -6.17 -12.24
CA GLN A 197 -14.50 -6.57 -11.06
C GLN A 197 -14.88 -5.36 -10.19
N GLN A 198 -16.15 -5.29 -9.83
CA GLN A 198 -16.69 -4.27 -8.91
C GLN A 198 -17.27 -4.92 -7.66
N GLY A 199 -16.87 -4.39 -6.49
CA GLY A 199 -17.32 -4.91 -5.20
C GLY A 199 -16.83 -6.33 -4.91
N SER A 200 -17.53 -7.04 -4.04
CA SER A 200 -17.24 -8.44 -3.70
C SER A 200 -17.62 -9.41 -4.83
N PHE A 201 -16.95 -10.55 -4.90
CA PHE A 201 -17.17 -11.55 -5.97
C PHE A 201 -18.56 -12.16 -5.93
N VAL A 202 -19.16 -12.24 -4.74
CA VAL A 202 -20.57 -12.59 -4.55
C VAL A 202 -21.23 -11.51 -3.71
N ARG A 203 -22.43 -11.08 -4.10
CA ARG A 203 -23.20 -10.10 -3.32
C ARG A 203 -23.50 -10.63 -1.94
N ARG A 204 -23.15 -9.89 -0.90
CA ARG A 204 -23.34 -10.31 0.51
C ARG A 204 -24.81 -10.55 0.85
N LEU A 205 -25.74 -9.81 0.23
CA LEU A 205 -27.19 -9.99 0.38
C LEU A 205 -27.71 -11.30 -0.23
N SER A 206 -26.92 -11.96 -1.08
CA SER A 206 -27.29 -13.24 -1.71
C SER A 206 -26.73 -14.45 -0.96
N VAL A 207 -26.11 -14.24 0.21
CA VAL A 207 -25.52 -15.31 1.02
C VAL A 207 -26.55 -15.86 1.99
N PRO A 208 -26.76 -17.18 2.03
CA PRO A 208 -27.76 -17.81 2.91
C PRO A 208 -27.49 -17.57 4.41
N ASP A 209 -26.22 -17.52 4.80
CA ASP A 209 -25.79 -17.22 6.18
C ASP A 209 -24.89 -15.99 6.21
N PRO A 210 -25.43 -14.80 6.55
CA PRO A 210 -24.64 -13.57 6.64
C PRO A 210 -23.62 -13.56 7.79
N THR A 211 -23.77 -14.43 8.78
CA THR A 211 -22.88 -14.51 9.95
C THR A 211 -21.60 -15.28 9.64
N ASN A 212 -21.67 -16.19 8.65
CA ASN A 212 -20.52 -16.96 8.16
C ASN A 212 -20.47 -16.94 6.62
N PRO A 213 -20.20 -15.78 6.01
CA PRO A 213 -20.23 -15.63 4.57
C PRO A 213 -19.09 -16.42 3.90
N PRO A 214 -19.32 -17.00 2.71
CA PRO A 214 -18.28 -17.62 1.93
C PRO A 214 -17.18 -16.61 1.57
N ILE A 215 -15.95 -17.09 1.37
CA ILE A 215 -14.80 -16.24 1.06
C ILE A 215 -15.06 -15.30 -0.13
N ALA A 216 -15.79 -15.75 -1.15
CA ALA A 216 -16.16 -14.95 -2.32
C ALA A 216 -17.05 -13.72 -2.00
N ALA A 217 -17.74 -13.72 -0.87
CA ALA A 217 -18.60 -12.60 -0.44
C ALA A 217 -17.83 -11.54 0.38
N ILE A 218 -16.61 -11.85 0.81
CA ILE A 218 -15.77 -10.96 1.60
C ILE A 218 -14.53 -10.44 0.84
N LEU A 219 -14.20 -11.08 -0.29
CA LEU A 219 -13.08 -10.65 -1.13
C LEU A 219 -13.55 -9.70 -2.23
N ASN A 220 -12.67 -8.78 -2.58
CA ASN A 220 -12.79 -7.86 -3.71
C ASN A 220 -11.45 -7.73 -4.44
N LYS A 221 -11.41 -6.98 -5.53
CA LYS A 221 -10.20 -6.82 -6.35
C LYS A 221 -9.01 -6.23 -5.60
N TYR A 222 -9.25 -5.35 -4.63
CA TYR A 222 -8.18 -4.69 -3.87
C TYR A 222 -7.48 -5.63 -2.86
N ASP A 223 -8.09 -6.79 -2.57
CA ASP A 223 -7.41 -7.85 -1.82
C ASP A 223 -6.34 -8.55 -2.67
N PHE A 224 -6.37 -8.37 -4.00
CA PHE A 224 -5.43 -8.96 -4.96
C PHE A 224 -4.42 -7.95 -5.53
N SER A 225 -4.83 -6.70 -5.76
CA SER A 225 -3.94 -5.67 -6.31
C SER A 225 -4.41 -4.27 -5.93
N THR A 226 -3.46 -3.43 -5.57
CA THR A 226 -3.65 -1.98 -5.41
C THR A 226 -3.19 -1.20 -6.63
N GLU A 227 -2.62 -1.89 -7.64
CA GLU A 227 -2.07 -1.28 -8.86
C GLU A 227 -3.08 -1.27 -10.02
N ILE A 228 -4.30 -1.78 -9.82
CA ILE A 228 -5.33 -1.86 -10.85
C ILE A 228 -5.86 -0.48 -11.20
N GLY A 229 -5.73 -0.10 -12.47
CA GLY A 229 -6.30 1.14 -13.01
C GLY A 229 -5.45 2.38 -12.83
N ASN A 230 -4.16 2.22 -12.55
CA ASN A 230 -3.16 3.29 -12.57
C ASN A 230 -2.48 3.38 -13.95
#